data_e63e7bec9a313809702adace827702cb
#
_entry.id   e63e7bec9a313809702adace827702cb
#
_cell.length_a   1.000
_cell.length_b   1.000
_cell.length_c   1.000
_cell.angle_alpha   90.00
_cell.angle_beta   90.00
_cell.angle_gamma   90.00
#
_symmetry.space_group_name_H-M   'P 1'
#
loop_
_entity.id
_entity.type
_entity.pdbx_description
1 polymer ?
#
loop_
_entity_poly.entity_id
_entity_poly.type
_entity_poly.pdbx_seq_one_letter_code
_entity_poly.pdbx_strand_id
1 'polypeptide(L)'
;FGQGISVTQVQMLRAFSAISNNGVMLEPQFIKQVADVNQGTVRTAKKEVIGKPVSKQAASETRNYMISVGTDPEFGTMYNKSEGSPIIKVGNYDVAVKSGTAQVADEKTGTYKVGTNETLNSVVAMVPSDDPQYVMYVTVLEPKTWDNNFYATVVNPVLEEAMSMGDTLDTSVSEGSEKTEETSYQTGDIIGKSPGEIANTLRQNLIHPIVLGVGDKIEKVSVDAKANIKANEQILIMTNDFTELPDMYGWTKKNVETFAKWKGIKITYKGGKSGTVTKQSVAAGKALSKTKKITITLGD
;
A
#
# COMPACT_ATOMS: atom_id res chain seq x y z
N PHE A 1 -0.45 26.26 -21.22
CA PHE A 1 0.37 25.21 -21.81
C PHE A 1 1.08 24.29 -20.80
N GLY A 2 0.94 24.49 -19.48
CA GLY A 2 1.57 23.62 -18.46
C GLY A 2 3.09 23.74 -18.37
N GLN A 3 3.69 24.82 -18.84
CA GLN A 3 5.11 25.12 -18.74
C GLN A 3 5.40 26.08 -17.57
N GLY A 4 6.68 26.23 -17.18
CA GLY A 4 7.12 27.17 -16.15
C GLY A 4 7.08 26.62 -14.73
N ILE A 5 6.70 25.35 -14.52
CA ILE A 5 6.77 24.66 -13.24
C ILE A 5 7.47 23.31 -13.43
N SER A 6 8.19 22.88 -12.40
CA SER A 6 8.81 21.56 -12.35
C SER A 6 8.15 20.77 -11.24
N VAL A 7 7.65 19.57 -11.55
CA VAL A 7 6.99 18.65 -10.63
C VAL A 7 7.46 17.23 -10.87
N THR A 8 7.47 16.43 -9.82
CA THR A 8 7.74 14.99 -9.91
C THR A 8 6.47 14.24 -10.36
N GLN A 9 6.66 13.03 -10.91
CA GLN A 9 5.54 12.15 -11.27
C GLN A 9 4.63 11.85 -10.06
N VAL A 10 5.21 11.72 -8.87
CA VAL A 10 4.46 11.48 -7.62
C VAL A 10 3.60 12.69 -7.26
N GLN A 11 4.11 13.91 -7.41
CA GLN A 11 3.32 15.12 -7.21
C GLN A 11 2.15 15.21 -8.21
N MET A 12 2.37 14.77 -9.47
CA MET A 12 1.28 14.68 -10.46
C MET A 12 0.24 13.63 -10.07
N LEU A 13 0.64 12.43 -9.66
CA LEU A 13 -0.28 11.40 -9.18
C LEU A 13 -1.07 11.88 -7.95
N ARG A 14 -0.43 12.61 -7.03
CA ARG A 14 -1.09 13.24 -5.89
C ARG A 14 -2.17 14.23 -6.35
N ALA A 15 -1.87 15.08 -7.32
CA ALA A 15 -2.85 16.02 -7.89
C ALA A 15 -3.99 15.28 -8.59
N PHE A 16 -3.68 14.27 -9.41
CA PHE A 16 -4.67 13.45 -10.11
C PHE A 16 -5.55 12.65 -9.16
N SER A 17 -5.07 12.32 -7.95
CA SER A 17 -5.89 11.64 -6.94
C SER A 17 -7.15 12.45 -6.58
N ALA A 18 -7.11 13.78 -6.66
CA ALA A 18 -8.29 14.61 -6.45
C ALA A 18 -9.34 14.43 -7.56
N ILE A 19 -8.89 14.22 -8.80
CA ILE A 19 -9.80 14.01 -9.95
C ILE A 19 -10.35 12.58 -9.93
N SER A 20 -9.50 11.58 -9.70
CA SER A 20 -9.91 10.17 -9.64
C SER A 20 -10.76 9.84 -8.41
N ASN A 21 -10.52 10.50 -7.27
CA ASN A 21 -11.16 10.20 -6.00
C ASN A 21 -12.22 11.26 -5.61
N ASN A 22 -13.06 11.67 -6.57
CA ASN A 22 -14.24 12.50 -6.36
C ASN A 22 -13.97 13.81 -5.58
N GLY A 23 -12.86 14.46 -5.88
CA GLY A 23 -12.44 15.74 -5.28
C GLY A 23 -11.56 15.62 -4.06
N VAL A 24 -11.33 14.40 -3.56
CA VAL A 24 -10.52 14.14 -2.36
C VAL A 24 -9.09 13.84 -2.77
N MET A 25 -8.15 14.70 -2.38
CA MET A 25 -6.71 14.54 -2.64
C MET A 25 -6.07 13.69 -1.53
N LEU A 26 -5.35 12.65 -1.96
CA LEU A 26 -4.70 11.69 -1.08
C LEU A 26 -3.17 11.85 -1.09
N GLU A 27 -2.52 11.53 0.05
CA GLU A 27 -1.07 11.36 0.08
C GLU A 27 -0.70 10.01 -0.53
N PRO A 28 0.17 9.98 -1.56
CA PRO A 28 0.65 8.73 -2.14
C PRO A 28 1.42 7.89 -1.10
N GLN A 29 1.04 6.62 -0.96
CA GLN A 29 1.67 5.68 -0.04
C GLN A 29 2.45 4.62 -0.83
N PHE A 30 3.77 4.58 -0.67
CA PHE A 30 4.64 3.58 -1.31
C PHE A 30 4.80 2.32 -0.46
N ILE A 31 4.60 2.46 0.85
CA ILE A 31 4.77 1.38 1.81
C ILE A 31 3.41 1.06 2.40
N LYS A 32 2.84 -0.09 2.05
CA LYS A 32 1.58 -0.55 2.62
C LYS A 32 1.74 -0.94 4.09
N GLN A 33 2.88 -1.56 4.43
CA GLN A 33 3.11 -2.10 5.75
C GLN A 33 4.59 -2.22 6.05
N VAL A 34 4.98 -1.88 7.27
CA VAL A 34 6.32 -2.17 7.81
C VAL A 34 6.16 -3.14 8.95
N ALA A 35 6.77 -4.32 8.84
CA ALA A 35 6.84 -5.31 9.91
C ALA A 35 8.26 -5.38 10.45
N ASP A 36 8.46 -5.03 11.72
CA ASP A 36 9.70 -5.33 12.43
C ASP A 36 9.62 -6.73 13.03
N VAL A 37 10.35 -7.63 12.43
CA VAL A 37 10.33 -9.06 12.76
C VAL A 37 10.90 -9.34 14.15
N ASN A 38 11.86 -8.51 14.57
CA ASN A 38 12.55 -8.70 15.85
C ASN A 38 11.72 -8.13 17.01
N GLN A 39 10.95 -7.08 16.72
CA GLN A 39 10.11 -6.41 17.72
C GLN A 39 8.63 -6.80 17.64
N GLY A 40 8.24 -7.55 16.61
CA GLY A 40 6.85 -7.96 16.39
C GLY A 40 5.89 -6.79 16.15
N THR A 41 6.42 -5.64 15.70
CA THR A 41 5.59 -4.48 15.40
C THR A 41 5.21 -4.48 13.94
N VAL A 42 3.94 -4.21 13.68
CA VAL A 42 3.41 -4.02 12.34
C VAL A 42 2.81 -2.62 12.26
N ARG A 43 3.37 -1.81 11.37
CA ARG A 43 2.83 -0.48 11.04
C ARG A 43 2.23 -0.54 9.65
N THR A 44 0.92 -0.44 9.55
CA THR A 44 0.20 -0.35 8.27
C THR A 44 -0.01 1.12 7.93
N ALA A 45 0.29 1.49 6.68
CA ALA A 45 -0.01 2.82 6.18
C ALA A 45 -1.52 3.06 6.21
N LYS A 46 -1.93 4.23 6.72
CA LYS A 46 -3.33 4.64 6.73
C LYS A 46 -3.57 5.58 5.55
N LYS A 47 -4.76 5.49 4.95
CA LYS A 47 -5.19 6.45 3.93
C LYS A 47 -5.14 7.86 4.53
N GLU A 48 -4.35 8.74 3.94
CA GLU A 48 -4.19 10.12 4.39
C GLU A 48 -4.85 11.08 3.40
N VAL A 49 -5.84 11.82 3.88
CA VAL A 49 -6.53 12.87 3.11
C VAL A 49 -5.83 14.19 3.34
N ILE A 50 -5.26 14.78 2.27
CA ILE A 50 -4.54 16.05 2.36
C ILE A 50 -5.47 17.24 2.15
N GLY A 51 -6.59 17.05 1.45
CA GLY A 51 -7.55 18.11 1.20
C GLY A 51 -8.62 17.74 0.19
N LYS A 52 -9.48 18.70 -0.10
CA LYS A 52 -10.54 18.62 -1.12
C LYS A 52 -10.45 19.82 -2.05
N PRO A 53 -9.45 19.86 -2.97
CA PRO A 53 -9.19 21.03 -3.81
C PRO A 53 -10.29 21.30 -4.85
N VAL A 54 -11.08 20.29 -5.21
CA VAL A 54 -12.20 20.42 -6.16
C VAL A 54 -13.44 19.72 -5.62
N SER A 55 -14.61 20.11 -6.11
CA SER A 55 -15.86 19.43 -5.75
C SER A 55 -15.97 18.06 -6.43
N LYS A 56 -16.81 17.18 -5.87
CA LYS A 56 -17.12 15.87 -6.49
C LYS A 56 -17.68 16.07 -7.90
N GLN A 57 -18.55 17.05 -8.09
CA GLN A 57 -19.13 17.35 -9.39
C GLN A 57 -18.05 17.78 -10.39
N ALA A 58 -17.17 18.74 -10.04
CA ALA A 58 -16.09 19.17 -10.91
C ALA A 58 -15.12 18.03 -11.27
N ALA A 59 -14.79 17.15 -10.31
CA ALA A 59 -13.96 15.98 -10.57
C ALA A 59 -14.62 15.01 -11.58
N SER A 60 -15.92 14.74 -11.40
CA SER A 60 -16.70 13.87 -12.31
C SER A 60 -16.82 14.49 -13.72
N GLU A 61 -17.16 15.76 -13.81
CA GLU A 61 -17.25 16.47 -15.10
C GLU A 61 -15.90 16.50 -15.82
N THR A 62 -14.80 16.71 -15.08
CA THR A 62 -13.43 16.65 -15.65
C THR A 62 -13.15 15.28 -16.25
N ARG A 63 -13.48 14.19 -15.54
CA ARG A 63 -13.30 12.82 -16.09
C ARG A 63 -14.13 12.61 -17.35
N ASN A 64 -15.38 13.11 -17.38
CA ASN A 64 -16.25 13.03 -18.57
C ASN A 64 -15.61 13.77 -19.78
N TYR A 65 -15.04 14.94 -19.57
CA TYR A 65 -14.28 15.61 -20.64
C TYR A 65 -13.01 14.85 -21.03
N MET A 66 -12.36 14.19 -20.08
CA MET A 66 -11.18 13.36 -20.36
C MET A 66 -11.52 12.12 -21.19
N ILE A 67 -12.74 11.58 -21.12
CA ILE A 67 -13.18 10.50 -22.01
C ILE A 67 -13.16 10.97 -23.47
N SER A 68 -13.69 12.16 -23.75
CA SER A 68 -13.74 12.69 -25.11
C SER A 68 -12.34 12.94 -25.71
N VAL A 69 -11.31 13.16 -24.89
CA VAL A 69 -9.91 13.23 -25.36
C VAL A 69 -9.47 11.94 -26.06
N GLY A 70 -9.96 10.80 -25.60
CA GLY A 70 -9.69 9.49 -26.21
C GLY A 70 -10.69 9.06 -27.28
N THR A 71 -11.93 9.54 -27.21
CA THR A 71 -13.03 9.00 -28.04
C THR A 71 -13.50 9.92 -29.15
N ASP A 72 -13.21 11.21 -29.10
CA ASP A 72 -13.63 12.16 -30.11
C ASP A 72 -12.75 12.03 -31.38
N PRO A 73 -13.34 11.69 -32.57
CA PRO A 73 -12.58 11.47 -33.79
C PRO A 73 -12.04 12.75 -34.42
N GLU A 74 -12.58 13.90 -34.06
CA GLU A 74 -12.17 15.19 -34.63
C GLU A 74 -11.14 15.90 -33.77
N PHE A 75 -11.38 16.03 -32.48
CA PHE A 75 -10.60 16.83 -31.54
C PHE A 75 -9.82 16.01 -30.52
N GLY A 76 -10.08 14.71 -30.42
CA GLY A 76 -9.43 13.85 -29.43
C GLY A 76 -7.94 13.67 -29.71
N THR A 77 -7.08 14.22 -28.84
CA THR A 77 -5.61 14.10 -28.99
C THR A 77 -5.09 12.69 -28.69
N MET A 78 -5.92 11.84 -28.09
CA MET A 78 -5.63 10.44 -27.81
C MET A 78 -6.55 9.49 -28.62
N TYR A 79 -7.09 9.98 -29.74
CA TYR A 79 -7.84 9.18 -30.72
C TYR A 79 -6.92 8.87 -31.91
N ASN A 80 -6.82 7.58 -32.26
CA ASN A 80 -6.09 7.14 -33.46
C ASN A 80 -7.00 7.24 -34.68
N LYS A 81 -6.83 8.30 -35.46
CA LYS A 81 -7.63 8.58 -36.67
C LYS A 81 -7.47 7.52 -37.76
N SER A 82 -6.32 6.85 -37.82
CA SER A 82 -6.06 5.81 -38.85
C SER A 82 -6.76 4.49 -38.51
N GLU A 83 -6.89 4.19 -37.24
CA GLU A 83 -7.57 2.98 -36.73
C GLU A 83 -9.06 3.22 -36.39
N GLY A 84 -9.48 4.48 -36.34
CA GLY A 84 -10.84 4.85 -35.97
C GLY A 84 -11.20 4.51 -34.51
N SER A 85 -10.25 4.63 -33.58
CA SER A 85 -10.44 4.15 -32.20
C SER A 85 -9.53 4.87 -31.20
N PRO A 86 -9.87 4.85 -29.89
CA PRO A 86 -8.98 5.36 -28.84
C PRO A 86 -7.59 4.73 -28.88
N ILE A 87 -6.53 5.51 -28.57
CA ILE A 87 -5.18 4.99 -28.39
C ILE A 87 -5.10 4.16 -27.09
N ILE A 88 -5.70 4.65 -26.01
CA ILE A 88 -5.76 3.92 -24.74
C ILE A 88 -7.07 3.15 -24.67
N LYS A 89 -6.95 1.82 -24.59
CA LYS A 89 -8.05 0.87 -24.49
C LYS A 89 -7.79 -0.10 -23.36
N VAL A 90 -8.76 -0.30 -22.48
CA VAL A 90 -8.66 -1.24 -21.34
C VAL A 90 -9.94 -2.05 -21.29
N GLY A 91 -9.92 -3.23 -21.90
CA GLY A 91 -11.10 -4.07 -22.01
C GLY A 91 -12.31 -3.31 -22.58
N ASN A 92 -13.44 -3.38 -21.87
CA ASN A 92 -14.69 -2.68 -22.22
C ASN A 92 -14.94 -1.44 -21.35
N TYR A 93 -13.93 -0.96 -20.64
CA TYR A 93 -14.08 0.21 -19.76
C TYR A 93 -13.88 1.51 -20.52
N ASP A 94 -14.66 2.53 -20.15
CA ASP A 94 -14.34 3.90 -20.53
C ASP A 94 -13.10 4.37 -19.76
N VAL A 95 -12.16 4.99 -20.46
CA VAL A 95 -10.91 5.50 -19.89
C VAL A 95 -10.91 7.02 -19.97
N ALA A 96 -10.77 7.66 -18.82
CA ALA A 96 -10.52 9.09 -18.78
C ALA A 96 -9.02 9.33 -19.02
N VAL A 97 -8.66 9.98 -20.15
CA VAL A 97 -7.29 10.16 -20.59
C VAL A 97 -6.96 11.61 -20.88
N LYS A 98 -5.70 12.05 -20.61
CA LYS A 98 -5.20 13.36 -21.01
C LYS A 98 -3.73 13.26 -21.35
N SER A 99 -3.38 13.68 -22.58
CA SER A 99 -2.00 13.86 -23.01
C SER A 99 -1.43 15.22 -22.61
N GLY A 100 -0.13 15.31 -22.52
CA GLY A 100 0.60 16.55 -22.32
C GLY A 100 1.91 16.54 -23.13
N THR A 101 2.29 17.70 -23.63
CA THR A 101 3.58 17.91 -24.29
C THR A 101 4.16 19.21 -23.80
N ALA A 102 5.34 19.16 -23.21
CA ALA A 102 6.06 20.33 -22.72
C ALA A 102 7.45 20.39 -23.34
N GLN A 103 7.97 21.58 -23.58
CA GLN A 103 9.36 21.77 -24.00
C GLN A 103 10.28 21.54 -22.81
N VAL A 104 11.45 20.99 -23.06
CA VAL A 104 12.48 20.77 -22.03
C VAL A 104 13.28 22.06 -21.86
N ALA A 105 13.53 22.44 -20.61
CA ALA A 105 14.40 23.56 -20.29
C ALA A 105 15.86 23.24 -20.67
N ASP A 106 16.54 24.17 -21.30
CA ASP A 106 17.98 24.13 -21.54
C ASP A 106 18.70 24.86 -20.41
N GLU A 107 19.36 24.11 -19.55
CA GLU A 107 20.09 24.65 -18.38
C GLU A 107 21.23 25.61 -18.79
N LYS A 108 21.77 25.48 -20.01
CA LYS A 108 22.89 26.32 -20.50
C LYS A 108 22.43 27.68 -20.96
N THR A 109 21.27 27.74 -21.60
CA THR A 109 20.75 28.98 -22.16
C THR A 109 19.70 29.66 -21.33
N GLY A 110 19.11 28.95 -20.35
CA GLY A 110 17.99 29.41 -19.53
C GLY A 110 16.68 29.58 -20.31
N THR A 111 16.60 28.99 -21.50
CA THR A 111 15.41 29.01 -22.39
C THR A 111 14.89 27.60 -22.59
N TYR A 112 13.84 27.44 -23.40
CA TYR A 112 13.38 26.10 -23.80
C TYR A 112 14.12 25.63 -25.04
N LYS A 113 14.41 24.32 -25.09
CA LYS A 113 14.89 23.65 -26.30
C LYS A 113 13.82 23.72 -27.40
N VAL A 114 14.27 23.79 -28.65
CA VAL A 114 13.38 24.02 -29.81
C VAL A 114 13.36 22.87 -30.83
N GLY A 115 14.04 21.78 -30.54
CA GLY A 115 14.04 20.59 -31.43
C GLY A 115 12.73 19.83 -31.37
N THR A 116 12.38 19.14 -32.45
CA THR A 116 11.10 18.41 -32.59
C THR A 116 10.86 17.37 -31.51
N ASN A 117 11.93 16.71 -31.03
CA ASN A 117 11.86 15.66 -30.02
C ASN A 117 12.43 16.12 -28.67
N GLU A 118 12.75 17.40 -28.52
CA GLU A 118 13.23 17.99 -27.26
C GLU A 118 12.06 18.38 -26.35
N THR A 119 11.20 17.38 -26.10
CA THR A 119 9.95 17.53 -25.36
C THR A 119 9.83 16.50 -24.27
N LEU A 120 9.08 16.85 -23.23
CA LEU A 120 8.55 15.93 -22.26
C LEU A 120 7.11 15.59 -22.67
N ASN A 121 6.88 14.40 -23.14
CA ASN A 121 5.56 13.89 -23.47
C ASN A 121 5.00 13.13 -22.27
N SER A 122 3.72 13.32 -21.99
CA SER A 122 3.07 12.67 -20.84
C SER A 122 1.65 12.25 -21.17
N VAL A 123 1.16 11.24 -20.45
CA VAL A 123 -0.23 10.83 -20.44
C VAL A 123 -0.65 10.42 -19.04
N VAL A 124 -1.85 10.81 -18.65
CA VAL A 124 -2.56 10.21 -17.52
C VAL A 124 -3.75 9.44 -18.05
N ALA A 125 -3.99 8.25 -17.48
CA ALA A 125 -5.16 7.42 -17.73
C ALA A 125 -5.79 7.02 -16.40
N MET A 126 -7.11 7.10 -16.31
CA MET A 126 -7.90 6.70 -15.14
C MET A 126 -8.95 5.70 -15.58
N VAL A 127 -9.03 4.53 -14.94
CA VAL A 127 -9.92 3.44 -15.34
C VAL A 127 -10.50 2.70 -14.12
N PRO A 128 -11.80 2.33 -14.13
CA PRO A 128 -12.86 2.88 -14.99
C PRO A 128 -13.03 4.39 -14.82
N SER A 129 -13.56 5.09 -15.81
CA SER A 129 -13.65 6.56 -15.77
C SER A 129 -14.66 7.09 -14.73
N ASP A 130 -15.71 6.35 -14.45
CA ASP A 130 -16.81 6.70 -13.53
C ASP A 130 -16.38 6.52 -12.06
N ASP A 131 -15.65 5.42 -11.76
CA ASP A 131 -15.09 5.11 -10.43
C ASP A 131 -13.67 4.56 -10.56
N PRO A 132 -12.65 5.43 -10.75
CA PRO A 132 -11.30 5.01 -11.05
C PRO A 132 -10.67 4.15 -9.95
N GLN A 133 -10.36 2.93 -10.29
CA GLN A 133 -9.61 2.00 -9.45
C GLN A 133 -8.11 2.19 -9.65
N TYR A 134 -7.71 2.55 -10.87
CA TYR A 134 -6.31 2.78 -11.23
C TYR A 134 -6.12 4.13 -11.88
N VAL A 135 -5.01 4.77 -11.55
CA VAL A 135 -4.51 5.97 -12.20
C VAL A 135 -3.07 5.68 -12.64
N MET A 136 -2.82 5.76 -13.93
CA MET A 136 -1.49 5.59 -14.48
C MET A 136 -1.00 6.91 -15.09
N TYR A 137 0.22 7.31 -14.75
CA TYR A 137 0.88 8.49 -15.32
C TYR A 137 2.20 8.09 -15.93
N VAL A 138 2.35 8.30 -17.22
CA VAL A 138 3.55 7.96 -17.99
C VAL A 138 4.18 9.24 -18.54
N THR A 139 5.50 9.34 -18.46
CA THR A 139 6.28 10.42 -19.04
C THR A 139 7.40 9.86 -19.91
N VAL A 140 7.66 10.52 -21.03
CA VAL A 140 8.77 10.20 -21.95
C VAL A 140 9.54 11.48 -22.24
N LEU A 141 10.78 11.52 -21.78
CA LEU A 141 11.66 12.67 -21.91
C LEU A 141 12.55 12.51 -23.15
N GLU A 142 12.54 13.52 -24.02
CA GLU A 142 13.42 13.65 -25.22
C GLU A 142 13.48 12.34 -26.02
N PRO A 143 12.33 11.80 -26.50
CA PRO A 143 12.32 10.58 -27.30
C PRO A 143 13.08 10.79 -28.63
N LYS A 144 13.78 9.76 -29.13
CA LYS A 144 14.43 9.82 -30.45
C LYS A 144 13.42 9.99 -31.59
N THR A 145 12.29 9.34 -31.46
CA THR A 145 11.12 9.46 -32.33
C THR A 145 9.89 9.49 -31.45
N TRP A 146 8.86 10.21 -31.86
CA TRP A 146 7.65 10.32 -31.09
C TRP A 146 6.39 10.09 -31.93
N ASP A 147 5.53 9.20 -31.40
CA ASP A 147 4.16 8.99 -31.85
C ASP A 147 3.30 8.66 -30.61
N ASN A 148 2.14 9.28 -30.48
CA ASN A 148 1.23 9.04 -29.36
C ASN A 148 0.77 7.57 -29.27
N ASN A 149 0.79 6.82 -30.38
CA ASN A 149 0.49 5.38 -30.38
C ASN A 149 1.47 4.57 -29.49
N PHE A 150 2.65 5.11 -29.17
CA PHE A 150 3.56 4.51 -28.21
C PHE A 150 2.89 4.27 -26.85
N TYR A 151 2.02 5.16 -26.42
CA TYR A 151 1.32 4.99 -25.15
C TYR A 151 0.47 3.71 -25.10
N ALA A 152 -0.13 3.30 -26.22
CA ALA A 152 -0.88 2.05 -26.29
C ALA A 152 -0.01 0.82 -25.95
N THR A 153 1.27 0.84 -26.34
CA THR A 153 2.19 -0.29 -26.10
C THR A 153 2.59 -0.46 -24.63
N VAL A 154 2.46 0.60 -23.82
CA VAL A 154 2.83 0.62 -22.41
C VAL A 154 1.59 0.63 -21.51
N VAL A 155 0.64 1.53 -21.78
CA VAL A 155 -0.49 1.79 -20.87
C VAL A 155 -1.51 0.68 -20.95
N ASN A 156 -1.88 0.23 -22.17
CA ASN A 156 -2.94 -0.77 -22.32
C ASN A 156 -2.62 -2.09 -21.61
N PRO A 157 -1.48 -2.77 -21.86
CA PRO A 157 -1.20 -4.06 -21.23
C PRO A 157 -1.05 -3.95 -19.71
N VAL A 158 -0.50 -2.84 -19.19
CA VAL A 158 -0.34 -2.65 -17.75
C VAL A 158 -1.69 -2.43 -17.07
N LEU A 159 -2.56 -1.61 -17.65
CA LEU A 159 -3.89 -1.37 -17.07
C LEU A 159 -4.83 -2.57 -17.24
N GLU A 160 -4.76 -3.29 -18.36
CA GLU A 160 -5.51 -4.54 -18.57
C GLU A 160 -5.13 -5.59 -17.52
N GLU A 161 -3.83 -5.79 -17.29
CA GLU A 161 -3.35 -6.70 -16.25
C GLU A 161 -3.76 -6.23 -14.85
N ALA A 162 -3.61 -4.94 -14.55
CA ALA A 162 -4.02 -4.39 -13.26
C ALA A 162 -5.53 -4.56 -13.01
N MET A 163 -6.37 -4.33 -14.02
CA MET A 163 -7.82 -4.55 -13.93
C MET A 163 -8.16 -6.03 -13.74
N SER A 164 -7.45 -6.94 -14.41
CA SER A 164 -7.64 -8.38 -14.23
C SER A 164 -7.25 -8.85 -12.83
N MET A 165 -6.20 -8.25 -12.25
CA MET A 165 -5.79 -8.51 -10.87
C MET A 165 -6.74 -7.88 -9.84
N GLY A 166 -7.41 -6.78 -10.18
CA GLY A 166 -8.36 -6.10 -9.30
C GLY A 166 -9.51 -6.99 -8.86
N ASP A 167 -9.94 -7.90 -9.72
CA ASP A 167 -10.95 -8.91 -9.38
C ASP A 167 -10.42 -9.99 -8.41
N THR A 168 -9.11 -10.09 -8.24
CA THR A 168 -8.42 -11.07 -7.38
C THR A 168 -7.73 -10.43 -6.18
N LEU A 169 -7.40 -9.13 -6.27
CA LEU A 169 -6.84 -8.35 -5.17
C LEU A 169 -8.00 -7.66 -4.45
N ASP A 170 -8.39 -8.21 -3.30
CA ASP A 170 -9.35 -7.56 -2.41
C ASP A 170 -8.83 -6.17 -2.00
N THR A 171 -9.20 -5.14 -2.77
CA THR A 171 -8.95 -3.74 -2.47
C THR A 171 -10.07 -3.14 -1.62
N SER A 172 -11.03 -3.97 -1.18
CA SER A 172 -12.14 -3.52 -0.36
C SER A 172 -11.66 -3.15 1.04
N VAL A 173 -11.29 -1.89 1.23
CA VAL A 173 -11.56 -1.20 2.47
C VAL A 173 -13.01 -0.68 2.35
N SER A 174 -13.97 -1.58 2.25
CA SER A 174 -15.38 -1.27 2.38
C SER A 174 -15.84 -1.68 3.78
N GLU A 175 -16.29 -0.71 4.53
CA GLU A 175 -17.26 -0.93 5.60
C GLU A 175 -18.52 -1.51 4.95
N GLY A 176 -18.68 -2.83 4.98
CA GLY A 176 -19.86 -3.47 4.45
C GLY A 176 -19.68 -4.97 4.29
N SER A 177 -20.32 -5.70 5.18
CA SER A 177 -20.44 -7.15 5.23
C SER A 177 -20.59 -7.84 3.88
N GLU A 178 -19.59 -8.58 3.44
CA GLU A 178 -19.74 -9.78 2.62
C GLU A 178 -18.79 -10.86 3.12
N LYS A 179 -19.32 -12.09 3.20
CA LYS A 179 -18.58 -13.26 3.65
C LYS A 179 -17.47 -13.59 2.65
N THR A 180 -16.29 -13.08 2.90
CA THR A 180 -15.07 -13.60 2.28
C THR A 180 -14.77 -14.93 2.95
N GLU A 181 -14.49 -15.99 2.20
CA GLU A 181 -13.90 -17.19 2.77
C GLU A 181 -12.56 -16.78 3.38
N GLU A 182 -12.54 -16.68 4.72
CA GLU A 182 -11.33 -16.34 5.44
C GLU A 182 -10.31 -17.46 5.23
N THR A 183 -9.28 -17.19 4.43
CA THR A 183 -8.14 -18.10 4.33
C THR A 183 -7.52 -18.21 5.71
N SER A 184 -7.64 -19.39 6.32
CA SER A 184 -7.06 -19.70 7.62
C SER A 184 -5.90 -20.66 7.44
N TYR A 185 -4.84 -20.46 8.22
CA TYR A 185 -3.66 -21.29 8.24
C TYR A 185 -3.56 -22.01 9.60
N GLN A 186 -3.15 -23.28 9.60
CA GLN A 186 -2.87 -24.05 10.80
C GLN A 186 -1.38 -24.34 10.91
N THR A 187 -0.77 -24.01 12.02
CA THR A 187 0.69 -24.22 12.21
C THR A 187 1.09 -25.69 12.24
N GLY A 188 0.17 -26.58 12.61
CA GLY A 188 0.53 -27.92 13.04
C GLY A 188 1.39 -27.88 14.29
N ASP A 189 2.03 -28.99 14.62
CA ASP A 189 2.98 -29.05 15.74
C ASP A 189 4.33 -28.45 15.33
N ILE A 190 4.69 -27.32 15.93
CA ILE A 190 5.90 -26.56 15.67
C ILE A 190 6.87 -26.51 16.84
N ILE A 191 6.51 -27.11 17.98
CA ILE A 191 7.41 -27.20 19.16
C ILE A 191 8.67 -27.98 18.78
N GLY A 192 9.82 -27.50 19.19
CA GLY A 192 11.13 -28.09 18.90
C GLY A 192 11.68 -27.80 17.51
N LYS A 193 10.89 -27.18 16.60
CA LYS A 193 11.35 -26.78 15.25
C LYS A 193 12.16 -25.49 15.29
N SER A 194 12.83 -25.19 14.15
CA SER A 194 13.60 -23.97 13.95
C SER A 194 12.68 -22.72 13.96
N PRO A 195 12.90 -21.72 14.83
CA PRO A 195 12.07 -20.52 14.88
C PRO A 195 12.13 -19.72 13.57
N GLY A 196 13.30 -19.68 12.90
CA GLY A 196 13.48 -18.92 11.66
C GLY A 196 12.67 -19.48 10.49
N GLU A 197 12.71 -20.83 10.31
CA GLU A 197 11.95 -21.49 9.25
C GLU A 197 10.44 -21.34 9.45
N ILE A 198 9.97 -21.56 10.67
CA ILE A 198 8.56 -21.40 11.01
C ILE A 198 8.10 -19.93 10.85
N ALA A 199 8.89 -18.98 11.31
CA ALA A 199 8.58 -17.57 11.14
C ALA A 199 8.48 -17.17 9.66
N ASN A 200 9.34 -17.70 8.79
CA ASN A 200 9.26 -17.46 7.35
C ASN A 200 7.99 -18.08 6.74
N THR A 201 7.66 -19.31 7.10
CA THR A 201 6.43 -19.98 6.64
C THR A 201 5.18 -19.19 7.06
N LEU A 202 5.14 -18.70 8.29
CA LEU A 202 4.01 -17.91 8.79
C LEU A 202 3.86 -16.58 8.04
N ARG A 203 4.97 -15.89 7.73
CA ARG A 203 4.94 -14.65 6.93
C ARG A 203 4.45 -14.88 5.52
N GLN A 204 4.84 -16.00 4.89
CA GLN A 204 4.32 -16.38 3.57
C GLN A 204 2.80 -16.59 3.58
N ASN A 205 2.23 -16.96 4.73
CA ASN A 205 0.79 -17.09 4.96
C ASN A 205 0.16 -15.82 5.58
N LEU A 206 0.81 -14.66 5.44
CA LEU A 206 0.36 -13.36 5.93
C LEU A 206 0.13 -13.29 7.45
N ILE A 207 0.76 -14.17 8.23
CA ILE A 207 0.69 -14.18 9.69
C ILE A 207 1.93 -13.47 10.24
N HIS A 208 1.78 -12.74 11.34
CA HIS A 208 2.85 -11.96 11.96
C HIS A 208 3.46 -12.70 13.17
N PRO A 209 4.54 -13.50 12.96
CA PRO A 209 5.22 -14.16 14.06
C PRO A 209 6.07 -13.15 14.85
N ILE A 210 5.93 -13.16 16.15
CA ILE A 210 6.75 -12.46 17.13
C ILE A 210 7.66 -13.50 17.79
N VAL A 211 8.92 -13.52 17.37
CA VAL A 211 9.90 -14.48 17.90
C VAL A 211 10.57 -13.88 19.14
N LEU A 212 10.48 -14.59 20.26
CA LEU A 212 11.00 -14.18 21.56
C LEU A 212 12.22 -15.02 21.92
N GLY A 213 13.38 -14.36 22.03
CA GLY A 213 14.66 -14.98 22.31
C GLY A 213 15.50 -15.30 21.09
N VAL A 214 16.67 -15.86 21.32
CA VAL A 214 17.71 -16.15 20.31
C VAL A 214 18.01 -17.66 20.19
N GLY A 215 17.22 -18.50 20.84
CA GLY A 215 17.38 -19.95 20.82
C GLY A 215 17.11 -20.56 19.43
N ASP A 216 17.59 -21.77 19.23
CA ASP A 216 17.50 -22.52 17.99
C ASP A 216 16.22 -23.37 17.86
N LYS A 217 15.44 -23.49 18.95
CA LYS A 217 14.21 -24.31 19.01
C LYS A 217 13.05 -23.53 19.61
N ILE A 218 11.86 -23.79 19.09
CA ILE A 218 10.60 -23.28 19.65
C ILE A 218 10.24 -24.06 20.92
N GLU A 219 10.08 -23.34 22.02
CA GLU A 219 9.65 -23.89 23.30
C GLU A 219 8.14 -23.72 23.53
N LYS A 220 7.59 -22.56 23.15
CA LYS A 220 6.15 -22.25 23.28
C LYS A 220 5.63 -21.45 22.10
N VAL A 221 4.37 -21.62 21.81
CA VAL A 221 3.62 -20.83 20.82
C VAL A 221 2.28 -20.39 21.40
N SER A 222 1.79 -19.21 20.99
CA SER A 222 0.56 -18.60 21.56
C SER A 222 -0.75 -19.14 20.98
N VAL A 223 -0.67 -20.08 20.05
CA VAL A 223 -1.82 -20.71 19.38
C VAL A 223 -1.70 -22.24 19.46
N ASP A 224 -2.84 -22.90 19.42
CA ASP A 224 -2.87 -24.37 19.33
C ASP A 224 -2.53 -24.82 17.90
N ALA A 225 -1.91 -26.02 17.78
CA ALA A 225 -1.48 -26.58 16.50
C ALA A 225 -2.60 -26.71 15.46
N LYS A 226 -3.84 -26.87 15.89
CA LYS A 226 -5.04 -26.98 15.05
C LYS A 226 -5.87 -25.70 15.01
N ALA A 227 -5.40 -24.62 15.63
CA ALA A 227 -6.11 -23.35 15.56
C ALA A 227 -6.05 -22.77 14.15
N ASN A 228 -7.18 -22.28 13.67
CA ASN A 228 -7.25 -21.51 12.43
C ASN A 228 -6.78 -20.08 12.72
N ILE A 229 -5.64 -19.71 12.14
CA ILE A 229 -5.04 -18.40 12.27
C ILE A 229 -5.40 -17.60 11.03
N LYS A 230 -5.97 -16.42 11.22
CA LYS A 230 -6.36 -15.53 10.13
C LYS A 230 -5.16 -14.74 9.64
N ALA A 231 -5.24 -14.30 8.39
CA ALA A 231 -4.27 -13.34 7.86
C ALA A 231 -4.18 -12.08 8.77
N ASN A 232 -2.97 -11.55 8.90
CA ASN A 232 -2.64 -10.41 9.76
C ASN A 232 -2.73 -10.65 11.29
N GLU A 233 -3.02 -11.86 11.75
CA GLU A 233 -2.91 -12.16 13.19
C GLU A 233 -1.44 -12.20 13.64
N GLN A 234 -1.20 -11.66 14.85
CA GLN A 234 0.08 -11.77 15.52
C GLN A 234 0.11 -13.03 16.40
N ILE A 235 1.16 -13.84 16.28
CA ILE A 235 1.39 -14.97 17.18
C ILE A 235 2.76 -14.88 17.84
N LEU A 236 2.83 -15.25 19.13
CA LEU A 236 4.10 -15.32 19.85
C LEU A 236 4.74 -16.70 19.66
N ILE A 237 6.04 -16.71 19.40
CA ILE A 237 6.88 -17.88 19.32
C ILE A 237 8.02 -17.66 20.32
N MET A 238 8.06 -18.43 21.40
CA MET A 238 9.13 -18.33 22.39
C MET A 238 10.15 -19.43 22.13
N THR A 239 11.42 -19.04 22.09
CA THR A 239 12.54 -19.95 21.92
C THR A 239 13.05 -20.48 23.25
N ASN A 240 13.87 -21.54 23.21
CA ASN A 240 14.53 -22.15 24.36
C ASN A 240 15.61 -21.24 25.02
N ASP A 241 15.98 -20.13 24.39
CA ASP A 241 16.85 -19.11 24.98
C ASP A 241 16.17 -17.73 24.94
N PHE A 242 15.39 -17.44 26.00
CA PHE A 242 14.67 -16.19 26.14
C PHE A 242 14.74 -15.65 27.57
N THR A 243 15.62 -14.69 27.80
CA THR A 243 16.02 -14.20 29.11
C THR A 243 15.76 -12.70 29.32
N GLU A 244 15.50 -11.94 28.28
CA GLU A 244 15.32 -10.49 28.32
C GLU A 244 13.87 -10.08 28.01
N LEU A 245 13.44 -8.95 28.60
CA LEU A 245 12.14 -8.36 28.36
C LEU A 245 12.09 -7.84 26.90
N PRO A 246 11.07 -8.26 26.10
CA PRO A 246 10.93 -7.78 24.73
C PRO A 246 10.39 -6.35 24.69
N ASP A 247 10.58 -5.67 23.57
CA ASP A 247 9.77 -4.52 23.22
C ASP A 247 8.38 -4.99 22.78
N MET A 248 7.36 -4.57 23.53
CA MET A 248 5.97 -4.94 23.28
C MET A 248 5.21 -3.89 22.46
N TYR A 249 5.88 -2.84 21.95
CA TYR A 249 5.23 -1.83 21.12
C TYR A 249 4.49 -2.49 19.94
N GLY A 250 3.24 -2.12 19.70
CA GLY A 250 2.40 -2.69 18.63
C GLY A 250 1.82 -4.08 18.93
N TRP A 251 2.12 -4.71 20.07
CA TRP A 251 1.52 -5.99 20.44
C TRP A 251 0.04 -5.83 20.74
N THR A 252 -0.74 -6.86 20.42
CA THR A 252 -2.11 -6.94 20.86
C THR A 252 -2.16 -7.20 22.36
N LYS A 253 -3.25 -6.77 23.02
CA LYS A 253 -3.49 -7.06 24.44
C LYS A 253 -3.42 -8.57 24.73
N LYS A 254 -3.99 -9.42 23.84
CA LYS A 254 -3.95 -10.89 23.94
C LYS A 254 -2.50 -11.41 24.00
N ASN A 255 -1.60 -10.87 23.18
CA ASN A 255 -0.20 -11.28 23.16
C ASN A 255 0.53 -10.87 24.46
N VAL A 256 0.27 -9.67 24.97
CA VAL A 256 0.81 -9.23 26.28
C VAL A 256 0.36 -10.16 27.40
N GLU A 257 -0.92 -10.53 27.43
CA GLU A 257 -1.47 -11.45 28.45
C GLU A 257 -0.87 -12.84 28.35
N THR A 258 -0.70 -13.36 27.13
CA THR A 258 -0.06 -14.65 26.89
C THR A 258 1.40 -14.65 27.33
N PHE A 259 2.16 -13.64 26.98
CA PHE A 259 3.52 -13.46 27.43
C PHE A 259 3.64 -13.36 28.94
N ALA A 260 2.79 -12.53 29.55
CA ALA A 260 2.76 -12.34 31.00
C ALA A 260 2.48 -13.66 31.75
N LYS A 261 1.53 -14.47 31.23
CA LYS A 261 1.24 -15.81 31.75
C LYS A 261 2.44 -16.75 31.65
N TRP A 262 3.15 -16.74 30.50
CA TRP A 262 4.33 -17.60 30.30
C TRP A 262 5.48 -17.27 31.26
N LYS A 263 5.64 -16.00 31.61
CA LYS A 263 6.77 -15.52 32.43
C LYS A 263 6.39 -15.16 33.87
N GLY A 264 5.12 -15.31 34.25
CA GLY A 264 4.66 -15.01 35.63
C GLY A 264 4.75 -13.52 35.97
N ILE A 265 4.57 -12.62 34.97
CA ILE A 265 4.67 -11.17 35.11
C ILE A 265 3.27 -10.58 35.35
N LYS A 266 3.13 -9.70 36.34
CA LYS A 266 1.88 -8.97 36.58
C LYS A 266 1.77 -7.77 35.68
N ILE A 267 0.70 -7.70 34.87
CA ILE A 267 0.43 -6.56 33.99
C ILE A 267 -0.60 -5.62 34.62
N THR A 268 -0.36 -4.31 34.49
CA THR A 268 -1.34 -3.27 34.77
C THR A 268 -1.53 -2.46 33.49
N TYR A 269 -2.78 -2.29 33.07
CA TYR A 269 -3.10 -1.53 31.86
C TYR A 269 -3.44 -0.07 32.19
N LYS A 270 -3.04 0.84 31.28
CA LYS A 270 -3.44 2.25 31.21
C LYS A 270 -3.92 2.55 29.79
N GLY A 271 -4.72 3.62 29.62
CA GLY A 271 -5.23 4.04 28.31
C GLY A 271 -6.52 3.31 27.91
N GLY A 272 -6.66 2.99 26.62
CA GLY A 272 -7.84 2.34 26.05
C GLY A 272 -8.11 0.92 26.60
N LYS A 273 -9.36 0.45 26.43
CA LYS A 273 -9.72 -0.95 26.75
C LYS A 273 -9.32 -1.94 25.66
N SER A 274 -9.12 -1.46 24.46
CA SER A 274 -8.71 -2.16 23.22
C SER A 274 -7.52 -1.46 22.60
N GLY A 275 -7.05 -1.96 21.44
CA GLY A 275 -5.92 -1.41 20.70
C GLY A 275 -4.62 -2.16 20.96
N THR A 276 -3.53 -1.55 20.52
CA THR A 276 -2.18 -2.12 20.64
C THR A 276 -1.34 -1.39 21.69
N VAL A 277 -0.24 -2.00 22.08
CA VAL A 277 0.70 -1.41 23.05
C VAL A 277 1.37 -0.19 22.42
N THR A 278 1.23 0.96 23.05
CA THR A 278 1.93 2.21 22.68
C THR A 278 3.08 2.55 23.60
N LYS A 279 3.08 2.00 24.85
CA LYS A 279 4.14 2.22 25.81
C LYS A 279 4.20 1.10 26.86
N GLN A 280 5.42 0.74 27.29
CA GLN A 280 5.68 -0.12 28.43
C GLN A 280 6.53 0.61 29.48
N SER A 281 6.29 0.34 30.78
CA SER A 281 6.96 1.04 31.88
C SER A 281 8.36 0.54 32.18
N VAL A 282 8.73 -0.65 31.71
CA VAL A 282 10.05 -1.25 31.87
C VAL A 282 10.67 -1.35 30.47
N ALA A 283 11.87 -0.85 30.29
CA ALA A 283 12.56 -0.87 29.01
C ALA A 283 12.84 -2.31 28.54
N ALA A 284 12.77 -2.53 27.23
CA ALA A 284 13.25 -3.77 26.58
C ALA A 284 14.73 -4.03 26.91
N GLY A 285 15.14 -5.30 26.85
CA GLY A 285 16.50 -5.73 27.19
C GLY A 285 16.76 -5.89 28.71
N LYS A 286 15.80 -5.57 29.57
CA LYS A 286 15.94 -5.85 31.01
C LYS A 286 15.77 -7.34 31.29
N ALA A 287 16.56 -7.87 32.24
CA ALA A 287 16.49 -9.27 32.61
C ALA A 287 15.08 -9.64 33.15
N LEU A 288 14.47 -10.66 32.55
CA LEU A 288 13.14 -11.16 32.93
C LEU A 288 13.12 -11.64 34.38
N SER A 289 14.19 -12.22 34.90
CA SER A 289 14.30 -12.69 36.29
C SER A 289 14.06 -11.58 37.31
N LYS A 290 14.36 -10.32 36.96
CA LYS A 290 14.19 -9.13 37.81
C LYS A 290 12.87 -8.40 37.56
N THR A 291 12.06 -8.83 36.56
CA THR A 291 10.84 -8.15 36.13
C THR A 291 9.61 -8.88 36.65
N LYS A 292 8.95 -8.33 37.65
CA LYS A 292 7.76 -8.95 38.29
C LYS A 292 6.45 -8.24 37.92
N LYS A 293 6.52 -6.98 37.54
CA LYS A 293 5.34 -6.14 37.21
C LYS A 293 5.68 -5.16 36.09
N ILE A 294 4.77 -4.99 35.14
CA ILE A 294 4.88 -4.03 34.05
C ILE A 294 3.57 -3.27 33.92
N THR A 295 3.62 -1.97 33.66
CA THR A 295 2.47 -1.19 33.22
C THR A 295 2.52 -1.04 31.70
N ILE A 296 1.45 -1.39 31.04
CA ILE A 296 1.27 -1.31 29.58
C ILE A 296 0.25 -0.23 29.27
N THR A 297 0.56 0.68 28.36
CA THR A 297 -0.40 1.64 27.83
C THR A 297 -0.91 1.13 26.49
N LEU A 298 -2.22 1.05 26.34
CA LEU A 298 -2.89 0.71 25.09
C LEU A 298 -3.39 1.99 24.40
N GLY A 299 -3.32 2.01 23.09
CA GLY A 299 -3.84 3.07 22.22
C GLY A 299 -4.30 2.49 20.88
N ASP A 300 -5.14 3.26 20.19
CA ASP A 300 -5.63 2.93 18.83
C ASP A 300 -4.58 3.23 17.77
#